data_a545fa8815de22ec26c084213134da5c
#
_entry.id   a545fa8815de22ec26c084213134da5c
#
_cell.length_a   1.000
_cell.length_b   1.000
_cell.length_c   1.000
_cell.angle_alpha   90.00
_cell.angle_beta   90.00
_cell.angle_gamma   90.00
#
_symmetry.space_group_name_H-M   'P 1'
#
loop_
_entity.id
_entity.type
_entity.pdbx_description
1 polymer ?
#
loop_
_entity_poly.entity_id
_entity_poly.type
_entity_poly.pdbx_seq_one_letter_code
_entity_poly.pdbx_strand_id
1 'polypeptide(L)'
;MNMNARPRLPLIFISLLCLLPCNAKATDSADSTAKRPNILWIVGENFDLDFGCYGAKNVLTPNIDRLAANGIRYTNVFSTSPVCAPSRSCFMTGMYATTTDMHHMRSHRDDDYRLPTGVRPITQRLHDIGYTTANIKTIGDHVVGTGKLDLNFTNEGELYTTTNWSELKQQQPFFAQINMPEAEYDIYDRKSSEKDRVVWVGEEWHPQVATAANVNPPPYYPDHPIVRAEWARYLNSASGMDVRIGWILDQLQKDGLADNTVIIFFADNGRLEARGIHWCFDSGLHVPMVVHWPKNIPSPDHYRAGSLNNQVISLMDLTATTLSIAGIQRPDGMQSRVFLGNQPDPPRQYAFSARDRIDETIVRQRSVRGPRYHYVRNFTPGAGFLTLNRYKEKCFLVKPLMRELHTTGQLTGAAKDLMQPFPTEQLYDTLRDPFEIHNLADSRRSKPQRVLESMRTALDTWMVQTGDLGHIPEPDEIVRPFT
;
A
#
# COMPACT_ATOMS: atom_id res chain seq x y z
N MET A 1 -77.82 46.02 23.93
CA MET A 1 -78.76 44.97 24.34
C MET A 1 -77.99 43.70 24.66
N ASN A 2 -77.97 43.43 25.94
CA ASN A 2 -78.01 42.10 26.58
C ASN A 2 -77.04 41.01 26.04
N MET A 3 -76.28 40.32 26.78
CA MET A 3 -76.21 40.03 28.24
C MET A 3 -75.40 38.74 28.40
N ASN A 4 -74.61 38.67 29.45
CA ASN A 4 -74.21 37.49 30.19
C ASN A 4 -73.11 36.62 29.69
N ALA A 5 -71.88 36.95 30.12
CA ALA A 5 -70.84 35.97 30.30
C ALA A 5 -70.70 35.54 31.76
N ARG A 6 -70.82 34.26 32.06
CA ARG A 6 -70.46 33.69 33.36
C ARG A 6 -69.03 33.17 33.36
N PRO A 7 -68.30 33.35 34.44
CA PRO A 7 -66.92 32.90 34.53
C PRO A 7 -66.84 31.41 34.84
N ARG A 8 -65.99 30.68 34.11
CA ARG A 8 -65.60 29.29 34.40
C ARG A 8 -64.28 29.30 35.19
N LEU A 9 -64.32 28.73 36.40
CA LEU A 9 -63.11 28.44 37.21
C LEU A 9 -62.25 27.38 36.48
N PRO A 10 -60.91 27.51 36.52
CA PRO A 10 -60.04 26.45 36.08
C PRO A 10 -59.89 25.39 37.19
N LEU A 11 -60.15 24.12 36.83
CA LEU A 11 -59.73 22.97 37.61
C LEU A 11 -58.23 22.82 37.56
N ILE A 12 -57.55 22.95 38.71
CA ILE A 12 -56.15 22.67 38.90
C ILE A 12 -56.04 21.13 39.07
N PHE A 13 -55.51 20.44 38.02
CA PHE A 13 -55.07 19.06 38.15
C PHE A 13 -53.66 19.07 38.77
N ILE A 14 -53.57 18.65 40.04
CA ILE A 14 -52.29 18.36 40.67
C ILE A 14 -51.87 16.97 40.23
N SER A 15 -50.95 16.90 39.24
CA SER A 15 -50.26 15.68 38.88
C SER A 15 -49.14 15.39 39.87
N LEU A 16 -49.36 14.41 40.71
CA LEU A 16 -48.35 13.87 41.61
C LEU A 16 -47.29 13.10 40.80
N LEU A 17 -46.14 13.76 40.50
CA LEU A 17 -45.01 13.15 39.80
C LEU A 17 -44.27 12.27 40.80
N CYS A 18 -44.47 10.95 40.75
CA CYS A 18 -43.63 9.98 41.47
C CYS A 18 -42.23 9.99 40.85
N LEU A 19 -41.29 10.64 41.51
CA LEU A 19 -39.87 10.51 41.26
C LEU A 19 -39.38 9.13 41.71
N LEU A 20 -39.39 8.16 40.81
CA LEU A 20 -38.62 6.93 40.98
C LEU A 20 -37.12 7.25 40.71
N PRO A 21 -36.22 6.88 41.60
CA PRO A 21 -34.79 7.02 41.30
C PRO A 21 -34.44 6.07 40.14
N CYS A 22 -34.12 6.63 39.00
CA CYS A 22 -33.52 5.90 37.90
C CYS A 22 -32.09 5.55 38.35
N ASN A 23 -31.91 4.37 38.94
CA ASN A 23 -30.60 3.74 39.08
C ASN A 23 -30.14 3.37 37.68
N ALA A 24 -29.54 4.33 36.96
CA ALA A 24 -28.67 4.03 35.86
C ALA A 24 -27.51 3.22 36.43
N LYS A 25 -27.63 1.89 36.34
CA LYS A 25 -26.41 1.05 36.42
C LYS A 25 -25.52 1.55 35.34
N ALA A 26 -24.41 2.20 35.74
CA ALA A 26 -23.25 2.34 34.88
C ALA A 26 -22.99 0.93 34.35
N THR A 27 -23.15 0.74 33.06
CA THR A 27 -22.65 -0.45 32.39
C THR A 27 -21.16 -0.40 32.61
N ASP A 28 -20.68 -1.25 33.50
CA ASP A 28 -19.27 -1.47 33.72
C ASP A 28 -18.60 -1.60 32.36
N SER A 29 -17.55 -0.81 32.22
CA SER A 29 -16.62 -0.86 31.12
C SER A 29 -16.34 -2.30 30.71
N ALA A 30 -16.51 -2.59 29.42
CA ALA A 30 -16.15 -3.85 28.81
C ALA A 30 -14.81 -4.35 29.40
N ASP A 31 -14.80 -5.60 29.75
CA ASP A 31 -13.70 -6.37 30.32
C ASP A 31 -12.36 -5.98 29.67
N SER A 32 -11.57 -5.15 30.37
CA SER A 32 -10.26 -4.66 29.89
C SER A 32 -9.17 -5.74 29.94
N THR A 33 -9.54 -7.01 30.16
CA THR A 33 -8.62 -8.14 30.28
C THR A 33 -8.36 -8.89 28.97
N ALA A 34 -9.02 -8.51 27.87
CA ALA A 34 -8.70 -9.10 26.56
C ALA A 34 -7.26 -8.74 26.17
N LYS A 35 -6.39 -9.75 26.11
CA LYS A 35 -4.98 -9.57 25.78
C LYS A 35 -4.88 -8.99 24.34
N ARG A 36 -4.31 -7.79 24.22
CA ARG A 36 -4.06 -7.16 22.92
C ARG A 36 -3.00 -7.97 22.16
N PRO A 37 -3.18 -8.22 20.85
CA PRO A 37 -2.18 -8.94 20.05
C PRO A 37 -0.93 -8.09 19.84
N ASN A 38 0.20 -8.75 19.64
CA ASN A 38 1.31 -8.14 18.93
C ASN A 38 0.95 -8.02 17.46
N ILE A 39 1.52 -7.03 16.77
CA ILE A 39 1.27 -6.79 15.35
C ILE A 39 2.60 -6.65 14.64
N LEU A 40 2.82 -7.45 13.61
CA LEU A 40 4.02 -7.42 12.77
C LEU A 40 3.66 -7.11 11.32
N TRP A 41 4.18 -6.00 10.81
CA TRP A 41 4.17 -5.67 9.40
C TRP A 41 5.47 -6.14 8.75
N ILE A 42 5.36 -7.01 7.75
CA ILE A 42 6.45 -7.43 6.88
C ILE A 42 6.23 -6.76 5.54
N VAL A 43 7.08 -5.81 5.20
CA VAL A 43 6.91 -4.91 4.05
C VAL A 43 7.94 -5.25 2.99
N GLY A 44 7.51 -5.87 1.89
CA GLY A 44 8.32 -6.01 0.69
C GLY A 44 8.38 -4.69 -0.08
N GLU A 45 9.51 -4.40 -0.70
CA GLU A 45 9.66 -3.22 -1.55
C GLU A 45 9.48 -3.59 -3.01
N ASN A 46 8.53 -2.92 -3.70
CA ASN A 46 8.32 -3.00 -5.15
C ASN A 46 7.89 -4.39 -5.65
N PHE A 47 6.91 -5.03 -5.04
CA PHE A 47 6.37 -6.31 -5.48
C PHE A 47 4.89 -6.24 -5.88
N ASP A 48 4.54 -6.93 -6.96
CA ASP A 48 3.19 -7.32 -7.34
C ASP A 48 2.90 -8.77 -6.85
N LEU A 49 1.87 -9.42 -7.34
CA LEU A 49 1.45 -10.78 -6.95
C LEU A 49 2.42 -11.90 -7.41
N ASP A 50 3.71 -11.62 -7.53
CA ASP A 50 4.72 -12.56 -8.06
C ASP A 50 5.23 -13.56 -7.01
N PHE A 51 4.29 -14.24 -6.31
CA PHE A 51 4.54 -15.26 -5.29
C PHE A 51 3.78 -16.55 -5.60
N GLY A 52 4.27 -17.70 -5.11
CA GLY A 52 3.67 -19.00 -5.35
C GLY A 52 2.20 -19.07 -4.96
N CYS A 53 1.83 -18.54 -3.80
CA CYS A 53 0.44 -18.49 -3.35
C CYS A 53 -0.50 -17.69 -4.27
N TYR A 54 0.01 -16.81 -5.11
CA TYR A 54 -0.76 -16.10 -6.14
C TYR A 54 -0.66 -16.77 -7.52
N GLY A 55 0.06 -17.89 -7.64
CA GLY A 55 0.18 -18.66 -8.88
C GLY A 55 1.37 -18.26 -9.76
N ALA A 56 2.30 -17.44 -9.25
CA ALA A 56 3.53 -17.11 -9.96
C ALA A 56 4.37 -18.36 -10.20
N LYS A 57 4.98 -18.43 -11.39
CA LYS A 57 5.89 -19.50 -11.79
C LYS A 57 7.33 -19.04 -11.68
N ASN A 58 8.24 -19.99 -11.53
CA ASN A 58 9.68 -19.72 -11.45
C ASN A 58 10.06 -18.84 -10.24
N VAL A 59 9.30 -18.97 -9.14
CA VAL A 59 9.61 -18.43 -7.83
C VAL A 59 9.57 -19.55 -6.80
N LEU A 60 10.32 -19.41 -5.72
CA LEU A 60 10.32 -20.35 -4.60
C LEU A 60 9.98 -19.57 -3.32
N THR A 61 8.70 -19.61 -2.91
CA THR A 61 8.17 -18.80 -1.80
C THR A 61 7.41 -19.63 -0.75
N PRO A 62 8.01 -20.75 -0.24
CA PRO A 62 7.29 -21.68 0.65
C PRO A 62 6.86 -21.06 1.97
N ASN A 63 7.56 -20.04 2.48
CA ASN A 63 7.23 -19.40 3.75
C ASN A 63 6.03 -18.47 3.61
N ILE A 64 5.98 -17.66 2.56
CA ILE A 64 4.82 -16.82 2.21
C ILE A 64 3.62 -17.71 1.86
N ASP A 65 3.84 -18.80 1.09
CA ASP A 65 2.78 -19.75 0.71
C ASP A 65 2.18 -20.41 1.95
N ARG A 66 3.02 -20.79 2.92
CA ARG A 66 2.57 -21.33 4.23
C ARG A 66 1.81 -20.28 5.05
N LEU A 67 2.27 -19.02 5.05
CA LEU A 67 1.59 -17.92 5.70
C LEU A 67 0.20 -17.71 5.09
N ALA A 68 0.09 -17.74 3.76
CA ALA A 68 -1.17 -17.63 3.03
C ALA A 68 -2.11 -18.82 3.27
N ALA A 69 -1.58 -20.05 3.34
CA ALA A 69 -2.36 -21.25 3.63
C ALA A 69 -2.97 -21.24 5.03
N ASN A 70 -2.37 -20.54 5.98
CA ASN A 70 -2.83 -20.38 7.35
C ASN A 70 -3.40 -18.99 7.67
N GLY A 71 -3.58 -18.15 6.65
CA GLY A 71 -4.06 -16.78 6.76
C GLY A 71 -5.15 -16.46 5.74
N ILE A 72 -5.46 -15.19 5.58
CA ILE A 72 -6.28 -14.69 4.47
C ILE A 72 -5.35 -14.10 3.42
N ARG A 73 -5.49 -14.53 2.16
CA ARG A 73 -4.83 -13.94 1.01
C ARG A 73 -5.78 -12.99 0.29
N TYR A 74 -5.37 -11.73 0.15
CA TYR A 74 -6.13 -10.70 -0.55
C TYR A 74 -5.62 -10.54 -1.98
N THR A 75 -6.54 -10.37 -2.94
CA THR A 75 -6.20 -10.34 -4.38
C THR A 75 -6.46 -9.00 -5.05
N ASN A 76 -7.08 -8.04 -4.38
CA ASN A 76 -7.39 -6.72 -4.93
C ASN A 76 -6.93 -5.62 -3.97
N VAL A 77 -5.64 -5.59 -3.69
CA VAL A 77 -5.01 -4.55 -2.86
C VAL A 77 -4.20 -3.61 -3.74
N PHE A 78 -4.45 -2.32 -3.63
CA PHE A 78 -3.82 -1.32 -4.48
C PHE A 78 -3.15 -0.24 -3.66
N SER A 79 -1.88 0.04 -4.01
CA SER A 79 -1.13 1.15 -3.46
C SER A 79 -1.78 2.48 -3.84
N THR A 80 -1.69 3.47 -2.96
CA THR A 80 -2.17 4.84 -3.21
C THR A 80 -1.27 5.65 -4.13
N SER A 81 -0.05 5.17 -4.36
CA SER A 81 0.93 5.76 -5.28
C SER A 81 1.86 4.67 -5.81
N PRO A 82 2.31 4.76 -7.09
CA PRO A 82 3.23 3.80 -7.68
C PRO A 82 4.69 4.04 -7.28
N VAL A 83 4.93 4.58 -6.06
CA VAL A 83 6.29 4.87 -5.56
C VAL A 83 6.30 4.95 -4.03
N CYS A 84 7.46 4.61 -3.44
CA CYS A 84 7.65 4.37 -2.01
C CYS A 84 7.16 5.51 -1.10
N ALA A 85 7.77 6.72 -1.15
CA ALA A 85 7.54 7.74 -0.13
C ALA A 85 6.08 8.22 -0.03
N PRO A 86 5.36 8.54 -1.11
CA PRO A 86 3.94 8.86 -1.04
C PRO A 86 3.10 7.68 -0.54
N SER A 87 3.35 6.45 -1.02
CA SER A 87 2.63 5.26 -0.57
C SER A 87 2.84 5.00 0.92
N ARG A 88 4.10 5.06 1.38
CA ARG A 88 4.47 4.86 2.80
C ARG A 88 3.85 5.92 3.70
N SER A 89 3.85 7.18 3.27
CA SER A 89 3.19 8.26 4.01
C SER A 89 1.68 8.01 4.16
N CYS A 90 1.03 7.46 3.13
CA CYS A 90 -0.39 7.12 3.20
C CYS A 90 -0.68 5.98 4.19
N PHE A 91 0.04 4.86 4.12
CA PHE A 91 -0.25 3.75 5.01
C PHE A 91 0.28 3.95 6.45
N MET A 92 1.15 4.93 6.67
CA MET A 92 1.55 5.34 8.02
C MET A 92 0.55 6.30 8.67
N THR A 93 -0.21 7.07 7.90
CA THR A 93 -1.12 8.11 8.41
C THR A 93 -2.60 7.77 8.25
N GLY A 94 -2.94 6.89 7.31
CA GLY A 94 -4.32 6.58 6.92
C GLY A 94 -4.98 7.68 6.09
N MET A 95 -4.17 8.57 5.47
CA MET A 95 -4.61 9.69 4.66
C MET A 95 -4.07 9.58 3.24
N TYR A 96 -4.80 10.06 2.24
CA TYR A 96 -4.24 10.20 0.90
C TYR A 96 -3.14 11.26 0.89
N ALA A 97 -2.04 10.96 0.24
CA ALA A 97 -0.91 11.89 0.11
C ALA A 97 -1.32 13.21 -0.58
N THR A 98 -2.25 13.14 -1.53
CA THR A 98 -2.81 14.31 -2.21
C THR A 98 -3.66 15.23 -1.33
N THR A 99 -4.19 14.72 -0.21
CA THR A 99 -4.93 15.53 0.78
C THR A 99 -3.99 16.28 1.73
N THR A 100 -2.82 15.71 1.95
CA THR A 100 -1.87 16.14 2.99
C THR A 100 -0.55 16.63 2.42
N ASP A 101 -0.52 17.05 1.15
CA ASP A 101 0.66 17.56 0.45
C ASP A 101 1.90 16.64 0.44
N MET A 102 1.69 15.33 0.63
CA MET A 102 2.76 14.32 0.67
C MET A 102 2.90 13.54 -0.66
N HIS A 103 2.34 14.06 -1.76
CA HIS A 103 2.13 13.30 -3.01
C HIS A 103 3.32 13.32 -4.00
N HIS A 104 4.32 14.15 -3.75
CA HIS A 104 5.54 14.17 -4.54
C HIS A 104 6.61 13.25 -3.94
N MET A 105 7.38 12.57 -4.77
CA MET A 105 8.42 11.68 -4.28
C MET A 105 9.49 12.46 -3.53
N ARG A 106 9.70 12.11 -2.25
CA ARG A 106 10.73 12.69 -1.39
C ARG A 106 10.59 14.21 -1.19
N SER A 107 9.36 14.74 -1.25
CA SER A 107 9.07 16.09 -0.76
C SER A 107 9.23 16.15 0.76
N HIS A 108 9.34 17.34 1.27
CA HIS A 108 9.31 17.64 2.72
C HIS A 108 10.39 16.94 3.55
N ARG A 109 11.57 16.72 2.98
CA ARG A 109 12.70 16.14 3.74
C ARG A 109 13.52 17.19 4.49
N ASP A 110 13.57 18.40 3.93
CA ASP A 110 14.46 19.46 4.39
C ASP A 110 13.72 20.76 4.74
N ASP A 111 12.38 20.77 4.75
CA ASP A 111 11.53 21.96 4.94
C ASP A 111 10.71 21.95 6.25
N ASP A 112 11.00 20.99 7.16
CA ASP A 112 10.29 20.81 8.43
C ASP A 112 8.76 20.69 8.29
N TYR A 113 8.27 20.20 7.14
CA TYR A 113 6.84 20.00 6.92
C TYR A 113 6.24 19.06 7.96
N ARG A 114 5.20 19.54 8.63
CA ARG A 114 4.48 18.80 9.66
C ARG A 114 3.10 18.40 9.17
N LEU A 115 2.67 17.24 9.60
CA LEU A 115 1.35 16.73 9.27
C LEU A 115 0.25 17.71 9.73
N PRO A 116 -0.85 17.84 8.97
CA PRO A 116 -2.01 18.66 9.38
C PRO A 116 -2.55 18.24 10.75
N THR A 117 -3.11 19.20 11.48
CA THR A 117 -3.69 18.97 12.81
C THR A 117 -4.64 17.76 12.81
N GLY A 118 -4.44 16.85 13.75
CA GLY A 118 -5.22 15.60 13.87
C GLY A 118 -4.72 14.44 13.04
N VAL A 119 -3.87 14.67 12.04
CA VAL A 119 -3.19 13.59 11.29
C VAL A 119 -1.93 13.18 12.06
N ARG A 120 -1.84 11.92 12.41
CA ARG A 120 -0.70 11.38 13.17
C ARG A 120 -0.29 10.01 12.62
N PRO A 121 1.00 9.67 12.64
CA PRO A 121 1.46 8.33 12.30
C PRO A 121 0.82 7.26 13.19
N ILE A 122 0.60 6.09 12.62
CA ILE A 122 0.03 4.94 13.33
C ILE A 122 0.86 4.54 14.56
N THR A 123 2.19 4.66 14.47
CA THR A 123 3.11 4.33 15.58
C THR A 123 2.86 5.16 16.81
N GLN A 124 2.65 6.47 16.66
CA GLN A 124 2.31 7.35 17.78
C GLN A 124 0.98 6.98 18.43
N ARG A 125 -0.04 6.66 17.61
CA ARG A 125 -1.35 6.24 18.14
C ARG A 125 -1.28 4.92 18.89
N LEU A 126 -0.46 3.99 18.44
CA LEU A 126 -0.22 2.71 19.12
C LEU A 126 0.58 2.90 20.41
N HIS A 127 1.58 3.78 20.37
CA HIS A 127 2.37 4.13 21.56
C HIS A 127 1.48 4.73 22.68
N ASP A 128 0.53 5.61 22.34
CA ASP A 128 -0.40 6.23 23.30
C ASP A 128 -1.21 5.21 24.12
N ILE A 129 -1.42 4.00 23.58
CA ILE A 129 -2.14 2.92 24.27
C ILE A 129 -1.21 1.84 24.83
N GLY A 130 0.09 2.11 24.88
CA GLY A 130 1.08 1.25 25.53
C GLY A 130 1.68 0.16 24.64
N TYR A 131 1.61 0.28 23.30
CA TYR A 131 2.39 -0.58 22.41
C TYR A 131 3.85 -0.11 22.37
N THR A 132 4.78 -1.05 22.46
CA THR A 132 6.17 -0.83 22.05
C THR A 132 6.20 -0.80 20.52
N THR A 133 6.77 0.24 19.93
CA THR A 133 6.87 0.38 18.48
C THR A 133 8.29 0.13 17.99
N ALA A 134 8.46 -0.69 16.95
CA ALA A 134 9.78 -1.11 16.50
C ALA A 134 9.92 -1.08 14.98
N ASN A 135 11.10 -0.64 14.47
CA ASN A 135 11.52 -0.78 13.08
C ASN A 135 12.75 -1.66 13.01
N ILE A 136 12.55 -2.94 12.79
CA ILE A 136 13.56 -3.99 13.00
C ILE A 136 14.46 -4.12 11.76
N LYS A 137 15.78 -4.17 12.01
CA LYS A 137 16.81 -4.42 10.99
C LYS A 137 17.43 -5.81 11.11
N THR A 138 17.62 -6.28 12.33
CA THR A 138 18.31 -7.54 12.60
C THR A 138 17.50 -8.41 13.56
N ILE A 139 17.59 -9.73 13.36
CA ILE A 139 17.03 -10.75 14.25
C ILE A 139 18.14 -11.81 14.47
N GLY A 140 18.66 -11.89 15.69
CA GLY A 140 19.86 -12.67 15.96
C GLY A 140 21.02 -12.19 15.07
N ASP A 141 21.64 -13.12 14.34
CA ASP A 141 22.73 -12.82 13.42
C ASP A 141 22.26 -12.47 11.99
N HIS A 142 20.94 -12.47 11.75
CA HIS A 142 20.37 -12.22 10.43
C HIS A 142 19.97 -10.76 10.25
N VAL A 143 20.39 -10.13 9.16
CA VAL A 143 19.85 -8.86 8.68
C VAL A 143 18.55 -9.17 7.95
N VAL A 144 17.43 -8.75 8.49
CA VAL A 144 16.08 -9.03 7.95
C VAL A 144 15.42 -7.82 7.31
N GLY A 145 15.94 -6.63 7.53
CA GLY A 145 15.37 -5.40 6.97
C GLY A 145 16.33 -4.22 6.97
N THR A 146 15.96 -3.16 6.28
CA THR A 146 16.77 -1.94 6.15
C THR A 146 16.50 -0.90 7.23
N GLY A 147 15.36 -0.98 7.89
CA GLY A 147 14.86 0.09 8.75
C GLY A 147 14.38 1.32 7.98
N LYS A 148 14.09 1.17 6.67
CA LYS A 148 13.61 2.26 5.79
C LYS A 148 12.35 2.89 6.35
N LEU A 149 12.32 4.22 6.39
CA LEU A 149 11.14 5.03 6.68
C LEU A 149 10.54 5.57 5.38
N ASP A 150 11.30 6.37 4.67
CA ASP A 150 10.97 6.99 3.38
C ASP A 150 9.59 7.68 3.42
N LEU A 151 9.45 8.65 4.33
CA LEU A 151 8.22 9.42 4.57
C LEU A 151 8.36 10.84 4.04
N ASN A 152 7.25 11.44 3.61
CA ASN A 152 7.17 12.80 3.11
C ASN A 152 6.64 13.78 4.18
N PHE A 153 7.11 13.62 5.41
CA PHE A 153 6.83 14.56 6.53
C PHE A 153 7.90 14.44 7.60
N THR A 154 8.11 15.51 8.33
CA THR A 154 8.91 15.54 9.54
C THR A 154 8.07 15.09 10.72
N ASN A 155 8.52 14.08 11.45
CA ASN A 155 7.81 13.57 12.60
C ASN A 155 8.17 14.36 13.87
N GLU A 156 7.18 14.67 14.70
CA GLU A 156 7.40 15.20 16.03
C GLU A 156 7.63 14.04 17.01
N GLY A 157 8.83 13.96 17.56
CA GLY A 157 9.25 12.89 18.45
C GLY A 157 9.70 11.62 17.71
N GLU A 158 9.81 10.52 18.43
CA GLU A 158 10.25 9.24 17.88
C GLU A 158 9.10 8.51 17.19
N LEU A 159 9.34 8.01 15.96
CA LEU A 159 8.38 7.14 15.27
C LEU A 159 8.37 5.75 15.85
N TYR A 160 9.51 5.25 16.30
CA TYR A 160 9.70 3.92 16.85
C TYR A 160 10.53 3.99 18.13
N THR A 161 10.12 3.29 19.16
CA THR A 161 10.79 3.26 20.47
C THR A 161 12.02 2.38 20.49
N THR A 162 12.13 1.41 19.56
CA THR A 162 13.30 0.52 19.46
C THR A 162 13.54 0.02 18.04
N THR A 163 14.75 -0.42 17.77
CA THR A 163 15.16 -1.18 16.58
C THR A 163 15.58 -2.60 16.91
N ASN A 164 15.52 -2.97 18.19
CA ASN A 164 16.05 -4.20 18.73
C ASN A 164 14.97 -5.26 18.93
N TRP A 165 15.07 -6.36 18.18
CA TRP A 165 14.12 -7.47 18.29
C TRP A 165 14.06 -8.10 19.70
N SER A 166 15.19 -8.19 20.40
CA SER A 166 15.24 -8.85 21.70
C SER A 166 14.40 -8.18 22.78
N GLU A 167 14.11 -6.88 22.63
CA GLU A 167 13.28 -6.12 23.55
C GLU A 167 11.79 -6.47 23.40
N LEU A 168 11.34 -6.87 22.22
CA LEU A 168 9.92 -7.13 21.93
C LEU A 168 9.33 -8.27 22.76
N LYS A 169 10.15 -9.26 23.10
CA LYS A 169 9.71 -10.38 23.94
C LYS A 169 9.28 -9.93 25.35
N GLN A 170 9.94 -8.91 25.88
CA GLN A 170 9.68 -8.39 27.23
C GLN A 170 8.70 -7.24 27.24
N GLN A 171 8.52 -6.56 26.10
CA GLN A 171 7.74 -5.33 25.95
C GLN A 171 6.51 -5.56 25.06
N GLN A 172 5.62 -6.46 25.47
CA GLN A 172 4.35 -6.72 24.79
C GLN A 172 3.21 -5.90 25.41
N PRO A 173 2.19 -5.47 24.62
CA PRO A 173 2.07 -5.69 23.19
C PRO A 173 3.03 -4.81 22.38
N PHE A 174 3.45 -5.30 21.23
CA PHE A 174 4.29 -4.52 20.32
C PHE A 174 3.66 -4.37 18.92
N PHE A 175 4.03 -3.28 18.25
CA PHE A 175 3.90 -3.09 16.81
C PHE A 175 5.30 -3.05 16.21
N ALA A 176 5.62 -4.00 15.35
CA ALA A 176 6.91 -4.05 14.69
C ALA A 176 6.74 -3.97 13.16
N GLN A 177 7.66 -3.27 12.50
CA GLN A 177 7.78 -3.20 11.05
C GLN A 177 9.15 -3.71 10.62
N ILE A 178 9.18 -4.51 9.54
CA ILE A 178 10.41 -5.00 8.90
C ILE A 178 10.30 -4.63 7.42
N ASN A 179 11.25 -3.87 6.90
CA ASN A 179 11.26 -3.39 5.51
C ASN A 179 12.31 -4.15 4.70
N MET A 180 11.88 -4.93 3.74
CA MET A 180 12.67 -5.90 2.98
C MET A 180 13.01 -5.36 1.60
N PRO A 181 14.31 -5.19 1.24
CA PRO A 181 14.72 -4.45 0.04
C PRO A 181 15.03 -5.31 -1.18
N GLU A 182 14.72 -6.60 -1.19
CA GLU A 182 15.22 -7.55 -2.19
C GLU A 182 14.96 -7.15 -3.65
N ALA A 183 13.84 -6.46 -3.93
CA ALA A 183 13.57 -5.93 -5.25
C ALA A 183 14.07 -4.49 -5.44
N GLU A 184 14.62 -3.83 -4.41
CA GLU A 184 15.15 -2.49 -4.57
C GLU A 184 16.50 -2.52 -5.31
N TYR A 185 16.68 -1.59 -6.26
CA TYR A 185 17.98 -1.40 -6.88
C TYR A 185 18.79 -0.41 -6.06
N ASP A 186 19.97 -0.79 -5.62
CA ASP A 186 20.96 0.17 -5.17
C ASP A 186 21.58 0.88 -6.36
N ILE A 187 21.10 2.09 -6.61
CA ILE A 187 21.50 2.89 -7.75
C ILE A 187 22.71 3.74 -7.43
N TYR A 188 22.84 4.08 -6.18
CA TYR A 188 23.84 5.06 -5.75
C TYR A 188 25.23 4.45 -5.72
N ASP A 189 25.34 3.13 -5.78
CA ASP A 189 26.60 2.44 -5.58
C ASP A 189 27.16 1.67 -6.78
N ARG A 190 26.97 2.16 -8.00
CA ARG A 190 27.85 1.71 -9.11
C ARG A 190 29.32 2.12 -8.94
N LYS A 191 29.66 2.89 -7.89
CA LYS A 191 31.01 3.36 -7.56
C LYS A 191 31.56 2.80 -6.25
N SER A 192 30.72 2.29 -5.36
CA SER A 192 31.18 1.54 -4.22
C SER A 192 31.64 0.17 -4.67
N SER A 193 32.64 -0.35 -3.99
CA SER A 193 33.28 -1.60 -4.35
C SER A 193 32.24 -2.72 -4.54
N GLU A 194 32.47 -3.64 -5.46
CA GLU A 194 31.65 -4.82 -5.73
C GLU A 194 31.12 -5.53 -4.47
N LYS A 195 31.78 -5.34 -3.33
CA LYS A 195 31.41 -5.90 -2.02
C LYS A 195 30.16 -5.32 -1.41
N ASP A 196 29.86 -4.02 -1.56
CA ASP A 196 28.69 -3.37 -0.94
C ASP A 196 27.42 -3.52 -1.81
N ARG A 197 27.61 -3.83 -3.10
CA ARG A 197 26.54 -4.10 -4.07
C ARG A 197 25.90 -5.47 -3.91
N VAL A 198 26.54 -6.39 -3.25
CA VAL A 198 26.20 -7.82 -3.17
C VAL A 198 25.23 -8.12 -2.03
N VAL A 199 25.02 -7.19 -1.09
CA VAL A 199 24.30 -7.48 0.15
C VAL A 199 22.82 -7.85 -0.06
N TRP A 200 22.19 -7.47 -1.19
CA TRP A 200 20.75 -7.60 -1.32
C TRP A 200 20.25 -8.41 -2.53
N VAL A 201 20.97 -8.47 -3.62
CA VAL A 201 20.53 -9.20 -4.83
C VAL A 201 21.68 -10.02 -5.41
N GLY A 202 21.70 -11.31 -5.19
CA GLY A 202 22.70 -12.24 -5.77
C GLY A 202 23.58 -12.92 -4.73
N GLU A 203 23.18 -12.90 -3.47
CA GLU A 203 23.85 -13.65 -2.43
C GLU A 203 23.69 -15.16 -2.63
N GLU A 204 24.65 -15.96 -2.19
CA GLU A 204 24.66 -17.42 -2.34
C GLU A 204 23.41 -18.11 -1.75
N TRP A 205 22.75 -17.46 -0.78
CA TRP A 205 21.55 -17.98 -0.15
C TRP A 205 20.24 -17.63 -0.87
N HIS A 206 20.26 -16.77 -1.91
CA HIS A 206 19.08 -16.49 -2.75
C HIS A 206 18.84 -17.64 -3.72
N PRO A 207 17.66 -18.31 -3.69
CA PRO A 207 17.35 -19.32 -4.67
C PRO A 207 17.31 -18.75 -6.09
N GLN A 208 18.11 -19.32 -6.99
CA GLN A 208 18.18 -18.92 -8.40
C GLN A 208 17.28 -19.82 -9.26
N VAL A 209 15.96 -19.72 -9.06
CA VAL A 209 14.95 -20.56 -9.74
C VAL A 209 14.59 -20.00 -11.11
N ALA A 210 14.46 -18.68 -11.20
CA ALA A 210 14.22 -17.97 -12.46
C ALA A 210 15.52 -17.82 -13.25
N THR A 211 15.47 -18.11 -14.53
CA THR A 211 16.59 -17.92 -15.49
C THR A 211 16.07 -17.21 -16.74
N ALA A 212 16.92 -16.57 -17.52
CA ALA A 212 16.53 -15.99 -18.80
C ALA A 212 15.87 -16.99 -19.75
N ALA A 213 16.18 -18.29 -19.61
CA ALA A 213 15.63 -19.35 -20.45
C ALA A 213 14.20 -19.76 -20.05
N ASN A 214 13.83 -19.66 -18.77
CA ASN A 214 12.53 -20.20 -18.28
C ASN A 214 11.50 -19.13 -17.90
N VAL A 215 11.81 -17.84 -18.01
CA VAL A 215 10.89 -16.76 -17.69
C VAL A 215 10.10 -16.28 -18.90
N ASN A 216 8.90 -15.71 -18.62
CA ASN A 216 8.06 -15.05 -19.60
C ASN A 216 7.80 -13.62 -19.13
N PRO A 217 8.58 -12.65 -19.59
CA PRO A 217 8.34 -11.24 -19.30
C PRO A 217 6.97 -10.77 -19.81
N PRO A 218 6.41 -9.68 -19.26
CA PRO A 218 5.17 -9.10 -19.76
C PRO A 218 5.22 -8.79 -21.26
N PRO A 219 4.11 -8.97 -22.00
CA PRO A 219 4.09 -8.89 -23.47
C PRO A 219 4.28 -7.49 -24.06
N TYR A 220 4.30 -6.46 -23.22
CA TYR A 220 4.68 -5.09 -23.60
C TYR A 220 6.21 -4.88 -23.64
N TYR A 221 6.99 -5.90 -23.38
CA TYR A 221 8.43 -5.90 -23.62
C TYR A 221 8.78 -6.81 -24.80
N PRO A 222 9.84 -6.51 -25.56
CA PRO A 222 10.31 -7.42 -26.59
C PRO A 222 10.93 -8.67 -25.97
N ASP A 223 10.87 -9.79 -26.67
CA ASP A 223 11.61 -10.99 -26.31
C ASP A 223 13.10 -10.78 -26.58
N HIS A 224 13.83 -10.34 -25.55
CA HIS A 224 15.24 -9.98 -25.62
C HIS A 224 16.01 -10.50 -24.41
N PRO A 225 17.28 -10.94 -24.55
CA PRO A 225 18.07 -11.48 -23.44
C PRO A 225 18.17 -10.53 -22.22
N ILE A 226 18.31 -9.22 -22.44
CA ILE A 226 18.34 -8.21 -21.36
C ILE A 226 17.01 -8.21 -20.60
N VAL A 227 15.88 -8.22 -21.29
CA VAL A 227 14.53 -8.23 -20.69
C VAL A 227 14.34 -9.50 -19.85
N ARG A 228 14.69 -10.65 -20.42
CA ARG A 228 14.60 -11.95 -19.73
C ARG A 228 15.51 -12.01 -18.49
N ALA A 229 16.71 -11.48 -18.58
CA ALA A 229 17.65 -11.43 -17.45
C ALA A 229 17.15 -10.52 -16.31
N GLU A 230 16.64 -9.31 -16.63
CA GLU A 230 16.04 -8.43 -15.61
C GLU A 230 14.82 -9.08 -14.96
N TRP A 231 13.95 -9.72 -15.76
CA TRP A 231 12.76 -10.39 -15.24
C TRP A 231 13.11 -11.57 -14.34
N ALA A 232 14.10 -12.41 -14.74
CA ALA A 232 14.57 -13.51 -13.90
C ALA A 232 15.14 -13.02 -12.57
N ARG A 233 15.92 -11.95 -12.59
CA ARG A 233 16.48 -11.35 -11.38
C ARG A 233 15.37 -10.83 -10.44
N TYR A 234 14.35 -10.15 -10.97
CA TYR A 234 13.20 -9.70 -10.19
C TYR A 234 12.46 -10.88 -9.52
N LEU A 235 12.18 -11.97 -10.24
CA LEU A 235 11.54 -13.14 -9.66
C LEU A 235 12.40 -13.85 -8.59
N ASN A 236 13.72 -13.89 -8.80
CA ASN A 236 14.65 -14.44 -7.79
C ASN A 236 14.70 -13.57 -6.53
N SER A 237 14.49 -12.25 -6.64
CA SER A 237 14.39 -11.39 -5.46
C SER A 237 13.18 -11.71 -4.58
N ALA A 238 12.06 -12.13 -5.17
CA ALA A 238 10.91 -12.64 -4.42
C ALA A 238 11.26 -13.92 -3.64
N SER A 239 12.02 -14.82 -4.26
CA SER A 239 12.50 -16.04 -3.59
C SER A 239 13.49 -15.74 -2.46
N GLY A 240 14.37 -14.75 -2.64
CA GLY A 240 15.28 -14.30 -1.59
C GLY A 240 14.55 -13.68 -0.41
N MET A 241 13.54 -12.84 -0.67
CA MET A 241 12.70 -12.28 0.39
C MET A 241 11.99 -13.37 1.20
N ASP A 242 11.52 -14.42 0.55
CA ASP A 242 10.86 -15.55 1.24
C ASP A 242 11.78 -16.24 2.24
N VAL A 243 13.08 -16.37 1.95
CA VAL A 243 14.06 -16.93 2.90
C VAL A 243 14.14 -16.08 4.16
N ARG A 244 14.21 -14.75 4.03
CA ARG A 244 14.20 -13.85 5.21
C ARG A 244 12.91 -13.94 5.99
N ILE A 245 11.77 -14.06 5.32
CA ILE A 245 10.48 -14.30 5.99
C ILE A 245 10.53 -15.59 6.79
N GLY A 246 11.17 -16.64 6.27
CA GLY A 246 11.43 -17.87 7.02
C GLY A 246 12.18 -17.60 8.33
N TRP A 247 13.28 -16.86 8.31
CA TRP A 247 14.03 -16.50 9.53
C TRP A 247 13.19 -15.72 10.53
N ILE A 248 12.34 -14.78 10.07
CA ILE A 248 11.43 -14.01 10.94
C ILE A 248 10.41 -14.93 11.60
N LEU A 249 9.75 -15.80 10.83
CA LEU A 249 8.74 -16.73 11.34
C LEU A 249 9.33 -17.74 12.34
N ASP A 250 10.53 -18.26 12.04
CA ASP A 250 11.24 -19.17 12.93
C ASP A 250 11.63 -18.49 14.26
N GLN A 251 12.05 -17.24 14.20
CA GLN A 251 12.39 -16.48 15.41
C GLN A 251 11.15 -16.16 16.25
N LEU A 252 10.03 -15.78 15.61
CA LEU A 252 8.75 -15.61 16.32
C LEU A 252 8.36 -16.88 17.08
N GLN A 253 8.55 -18.05 16.46
CA GLN A 253 8.26 -19.34 17.08
C GLN A 253 9.22 -19.63 18.23
N LYS A 254 10.53 -19.44 18.05
CA LYS A 254 11.56 -19.64 19.10
C LYS A 254 11.33 -18.77 20.33
N ASP A 255 10.87 -17.55 20.12
CA ASP A 255 10.60 -16.59 21.20
C ASP A 255 9.24 -16.78 21.87
N GLY A 256 8.39 -17.69 21.36
CA GLY A 256 7.03 -17.93 21.86
C GLY A 256 6.08 -16.77 21.55
N LEU A 257 6.37 -15.96 20.53
CA LEU A 257 5.59 -14.80 20.13
C LEU A 257 4.57 -15.13 19.03
N ALA A 258 4.77 -16.21 18.26
CA ALA A 258 3.96 -16.56 17.09
C ALA A 258 2.46 -16.66 17.42
N ASP A 259 2.12 -17.26 18.56
CA ASP A 259 0.74 -17.51 18.96
C ASP A 259 -0.03 -16.26 19.45
N ASN A 260 0.66 -15.13 19.60
CA ASN A 260 0.09 -13.85 20.03
C ASN A 260 0.31 -12.73 19.00
N THR A 261 0.91 -13.01 17.84
CA THR A 261 1.29 -11.98 16.84
C THR A 261 0.44 -12.08 15.59
N VAL A 262 -0.34 -11.03 15.28
CA VAL A 262 -0.96 -10.85 13.97
C VAL A 262 0.14 -10.44 12.98
N ILE A 263 0.29 -11.20 11.90
CA ILE A 263 1.30 -10.94 10.87
C ILE A 263 0.59 -10.42 9.61
N ILE A 264 1.03 -9.27 9.11
CA ILE A 264 0.54 -8.69 7.86
C ILE A 264 1.74 -8.55 6.92
N PHE A 265 1.78 -9.40 5.89
CA PHE A 265 2.72 -9.29 4.78
C PHE A 265 2.08 -8.49 3.65
N PHE A 266 2.80 -7.51 3.12
CA PHE A 266 2.37 -6.69 1.97
C PHE A 266 3.58 -6.03 1.30
N ALA A 267 3.38 -5.45 0.09
CA ALA A 267 4.38 -4.60 -0.55
C ALA A 267 3.95 -3.12 -0.52
N ASP A 268 4.92 -2.21 -0.53
CA ASP A 268 4.67 -0.76 -0.43
C ASP A 268 4.12 -0.15 -1.72
N ASN A 269 4.50 -0.68 -2.86
CA ASN A 269 3.95 -0.38 -4.19
C ASN A 269 4.22 -1.57 -5.13
N GLY A 270 3.69 -1.50 -6.35
CA GLY A 270 3.80 -2.58 -7.32
C GLY A 270 5.21 -2.82 -7.84
N ARG A 271 5.31 -3.63 -8.85
CA ARG A 271 6.49 -4.32 -9.38
C ARG A 271 7.64 -3.40 -9.76
N LEU A 272 8.85 -3.82 -9.39
CA LEU A 272 10.09 -3.18 -9.84
C LEU A 272 10.39 -3.55 -11.29
N GLU A 273 9.75 -2.86 -12.20
CA GLU A 273 10.01 -2.96 -13.63
C GLU A 273 9.87 -1.59 -14.32
N ALA A 274 10.37 -1.48 -15.54
CA ALA A 274 10.40 -0.21 -16.24
C ALA A 274 9.00 0.40 -16.47
N ARG A 275 7.94 -0.42 -16.68
CA ARG A 275 6.54 0.03 -16.80
C ARG A 275 5.79 -0.02 -15.44
N GLY A 276 6.28 -0.73 -14.44
CA GLY A 276 5.66 -0.88 -13.12
C GLY A 276 5.81 0.36 -12.26
N ILE A 277 6.80 0.34 -11.35
CA ILE A 277 7.10 1.50 -10.48
C ILE A 277 7.06 2.83 -11.25
N HIS A 278 6.56 3.88 -10.64
CA HIS A 278 6.33 5.24 -11.16
C HIS A 278 5.10 5.40 -12.08
N TRP A 279 4.37 4.36 -12.46
CA TRP A 279 3.21 4.49 -13.34
C TRP A 279 1.94 3.94 -12.69
N CYS A 280 0.81 4.64 -12.92
CA CYS A 280 -0.50 4.22 -12.40
C CYS A 280 -1.11 3.08 -13.24
N PHE A 281 -0.35 2.00 -13.48
CA PHE A 281 -0.83 0.72 -14.00
C PHE A 281 -0.92 -0.30 -12.87
N ASP A 282 -1.65 -1.40 -13.04
CA ASP A 282 -1.66 -2.50 -12.05
C ASP A 282 -0.22 -2.94 -11.72
N SER A 283 0.68 -3.02 -12.72
CA SER A 283 2.09 -3.33 -12.49
C SER A 283 2.81 -2.40 -11.50
N GLY A 284 2.34 -1.16 -11.34
CA GLY A 284 2.90 -0.18 -10.38
C GLY A 284 2.08 -0.01 -9.11
N LEU A 285 0.85 -0.49 -9.08
CA LEU A 285 -0.11 -0.23 -8.00
C LEU A 285 -0.60 -1.49 -7.27
N HIS A 286 -0.70 -2.63 -7.97
CA HIS A 286 -1.20 -3.87 -7.40
C HIS A 286 -0.16 -4.50 -6.50
N VAL A 287 -0.54 -4.84 -5.27
CA VAL A 287 0.37 -5.36 -4.26
C VAL A 287 -0.15 -6.63 -3.60
N PRO A 288 0.72 -7.55 -3.20
CA PRO A 288 0.33 -8.72 -2.42
C PRO A 288 -0.09 -8.28 -1.02
N MET A 289 -1.01 -9.03 -0.41
CA MET A 289 -1.30 -8.92 1.01
C MET A 289 -1.77 -10.27 1.58
N VAL A 290 -1.12 -10.68 2.67
CA VAL A 290 -1.50 -11.87 3.44
C VAL A 290 -1.62 -11.46 4.90
N VAL A 291 -2.74 -11.81 5.55
CA VAL A 291 -2.96 -11.58 6.97
C VAL A 291 -3.08 -12.91 7.69
N HIS A 292 -2.15 -13.18 8.60
CA HIS A 292 -2.18 -14.34 9.47
C HIS A 292 -2.62 -13.94 10.88
N TRP A 293 -3.61 -14.65 11.43
CA TRP A 293 -4.14 -14.40 12.77
C TRP A 293 -3.64 -15.46 13.75
N PRO A 294 -3.12 -15.06 14.91
CA PRO A 294 -2.54 -15.99 15.88
C PRO A 294 -3.62 -16.76 16.64
N LYS A 295 -3.29 -17.97 17.08
CA LYS A 295 -4.26 -18.88 17.71
C LYS A 295 -4.74 -18.47 19.10
N ASN A 296 -3.92 -17.72 19.86
CA ASN A 296 -4.25 -17.32 21.24
C ASN A 296 -5.07 -16.01 21.31
N ILE A 297 -5.35 -15.37 20.19
CA ILE A 297 -6.16 -14.16 20.11
C ILE A 297 -7.46 -14.49 19.37
N PRO A 298 -8.63 -14.18 19.94
CA PRO A 298 -9.89 -14.37 19.25
C PRO A 298 -9.87 -13.68 17.88
N SER A 299 -10.16 -14.44 16.82
CA SER A 299 -10.21 -13.88 15.48
C SER A 299 -11.55 -13.20 15.22
N PRO A 300 -11.61 -12.18 14.33
CA PRO A 300 -12.88 -11.63 13.88
C PRO A 300 -13.78 -12.72 13.26
N ASP A 301 -15.11 -12.59 13.42
CA ASP A 301 -16.09 -13.61 12.97
C ASP A 301 -15.97 -13.98 11.49
N HIS A 302 -15.55 -13.04 10.66
CA HIS A 302 -15.39 -13.25 9.21
C HIS A 302 -13.96 -13.68 8.80
N TYR A 303 -13.03 -13.84 9.77
CA TYR A 303 -11.71 -14.40 9.49
C TYR A 303 -11.82 -15.91 9.21
N ARG A 304 -11.22 -16.36 8.11
CA ARG A 304 -11.15 -17.78 7.75
C ARG A 304 -9.75 -18.08 7.23
N ALA A 305 -8.96 -18.80 8.00
CA ALA A 305 -7.63 -19.24 7.59
C ALA A 305 -7.68 -20.03 6.29
N GLY A 306 -6.70 -19.86 5.42
CA GLY A 306 -6.61 -20.49 4.11
C GLY A 306 -7.56 -19.91 3.05
N SER A 307 -8.33 -18.86 3.39
CA SER A 307 -9.30 -18.27 2.46
C SER A 307 -8.66 -17.24 1.52
N LEU A 308 -9.35 -17.02 0.40
CA LEU A 308 -9.09 -15.95 -0.55
C LEU A 308 -10.14 -14.86 -0.36
N ASN A 309 -9.71 -13.61 -0.29
CA ASN A 309 -10.59 -12.45 -0.24
C ASN A 309 -10.29 -11.52 -1.43
N ASN A 310 -11.32 -11.18 -2.18
CA ASN A 310 -11.23 -10.37 -3.40
C ASN A 310 -11.86 -8.98 -3.26
N GLN A 311 -12.12 -8.51 -2.02
CA GLN A 311 -12.58 -7.15 -1.81
C GLN A 311 -11.51 -6.14 -2.25
N VAL A 312 -11.96 -4.99 -2.75
CA VAL A 312 -11.05 -3.88 -3.09
C VAL A 312 -10.55 -3.22 -1.80
N ILE A 313 -9.24 -3.14 -1.67
CA ILE A 313 -8.55 -2.52 -0.53
C ILE A 313 -7.59 -1.46 -1.07
N SER A 314 -7.62 -0.27 -0.48
CA SER A 314 -6.56 0.71 -0.62
C SER A 314 -5.47 0.40 0.41
N LEU A 315 -4.21 0.38 0.01
CA LEU A 315 -3.11 -0.01 0.91
C LEU A 315 -3.08 0.83 2.20
N MET A 316 -3.52 2.08 2.17
CA MET A 316 -3.64 2.91 3.37
C MET A 316 -4.65 2.37 4.39
N ASP A 317 -5.55 1.44 4.00
CA ASP A 317 -6.52 0.81 4.88
C ASP A 317 -5.86 -0.08 5.96
N LEU A 318 -4.57 -0.38 5.79
CA LEU A 318 -3.73 -0.99 6.82
C LEU A 318 -3.74 -0.19 8.12
N THR A 319 -3.73 1.15 8.05
CA THR A 319 -3.72 2.02 9.24
C THR A 319 -4.96 1.80 10.08
N ALA A 320 -6.16 2.01 9.52
CA ALA A 320 -7.42 1.84 10.26
C ALA A 320 -7.62 0.41 10.74
N THR A 321 -7.24 -0.58 9.92
CA THR A 321 -7.32 -2.01 10.28
C THR A 321 -6.40 -2.35 11.44
N THR A 322 -5.15 -1.89 11.41
CA THR A 322 -4.19 -2.12 12.51
C THR A 322 -4.63 -1.43 13.80
N LEU A 323 -5.16 -0.21 13.72
CA LEU A 323 -5.75 0.47 14.89
C LEU A 323 -6.93 -0.33 15.47
N SER A 324 -7.82 -0.84 14.61
CA SER A 324 -8.94 -1.68 15.01
C SER A 324 -8.49 -2.97 15.70
N ILE A 325 -7.45 -3.64 15.17
CA ILE A 325 -6.83 -4.84 15.76
C ILE A 325 -6.26 -4.52 17.14
N ALA A 326 -5.67 -3.34 17.33
CA ALA A 326 -5.14 -2.87 18.61
C ALA A 326 -6.23 -2.38 19.59
N GLY A 327 -7.50 -2.34 19.16
CA GLY A 327 -8.62 -1.87 19.99
C GLY A 327 -8.79 -0.34 19.98
N ILE A 328 -8.20 0.35 19.00
CA ILE A 328 -8.38 1.81 18.80
C ILE A 328 -9.50 2.03 17.78
N GLN A 329 -10.47 2.85 18.13
CA GLN A 329 -11.47 3.32 17.19
C GLN A 329 -10.81 4.22 16.12
N ARG A 330 -11.21 4.04 14.86
CA ARG A 330 -10.74 4.88 13.76
C ARG A 330 -11.04 6.35 14.07
N PRO A 331 -10.03 7.25 14.04
CA PRO A 331 -10.23 8.68 14.26
C PRO A 331 -11.15 9.30 13.21
N ASP A 332 -11.95 10.30 13.61
CA ASP A 332 -12.73 11.10 12.69
C ASP A 332 -11.85 11.79 11.65
N GLY A 333 -12.32 11.86 10.42
CA GLY A 333 -11.57 12.45 9.30
C GLY A 333 -10.49 11.55 8.68
N MET A 334 -10.17 10.40 9.27
CA MET A 334 -9.25 9.42 8.67
C MET A 334 -9.88 8.79 7.42
N GLN A 335 -9.16 8.81 6.30
CA GLN A 335 -9.66 8.35 4.99
C GLN A 335 -9.52 6.84 4.77
N SER A 336 -8.67 6.18 5.56
CA SER A 336 -8.53 4.73 5.56
C SER A 336 -9.76 4.04 6.19
N ARG A 337 -10.00 2.77 5.81
CA ARG A 337 -11.12 1.94 6.26
C ARG A 337 -10.64 0.68 6.95
N VAL A 338 -11.43 0.17 7.86
CA VAL A 338 -11.19 -1.14 8.49
C VAL A 338 -11.67 -2.23 7.54
N PHE A 339 -10.77 -3.04 6.97
CA PHE A 339 -11.14 -4.18 6.12
C PHE A 339 -11.17 -5.52 6.86
N LEU A 340 -10.52 -5.60 8.02
CA LEU A 340 -10.50 -6.77 8.90
C LEU A 340 -10.52 -6.32 10.36
N GLY A 341 -11.45 -6.84 11.16
CA GLY A 341 -11.63 -6.48 12.57
C GLY A 341 -13.03 -6.85 13.04
N ASN A 342 -13.37 -6.55 14.28
CA ASN A 342 -14.69 -6.86 14.83
C ASN A 342 -15.82 -6.03 14.22
N GLN A 343 -15.49 -4.84 13.70
CA GLN A 343 -16.44 -3.93 13.06
C GLN A 343 -15.81 -3.38 11.75
N PRO A 344 -15.75 -4.20 10.69
CA PRO A 344 -15.20 -3.75 9.42
C PRO A 344 -16.13 -2.74 8.76
N ASP A 345 -15.50 -1.78 8.06
CA ASP A 345 -16.24 -0.86 7.18
C ASP A 345 -16.80 -1.62 5.96
N PRO A 346 -17.87 -1.12 5.31
CA PRO A 346 -18.31 -1.65 4.03
C PRO A 346 -17.16 -1.71 3.01
N PRO A 347 -17.05 -2.78 2.19
CA PRO A 347 -16.01 -2.89 1.17
C PRO A 347 -15.97 -1.67 0.25
N ARG A 348 -14.77 -1.29 -0.19
CA ARG A 348 -14.61 -0.23 -1.18
C ARG A 348 -15.14 -0.68 -2.53
N GLN A 349 -15.86 0.19 -3.22
CA GLN A 349 -16.17 -0.02 -4.63
C GLN A 349 -14.91 0.21 -5.50
N TYR A 350 -14.09 1.20 -5.14
CA TYR A 350 -12.89 1.58 -5.84
C TYR A 350 -11.73 1.88 -4.87
N ALA A 351 -10.52 1.57 -5.30
CA ALA A 351 -9.28 2.15 -4.80
C ALA A 351 -8.84 3.29 -5.74
N PHE A 352 -8.27 4.35 -5.15
CA PHE A 352 -7.78 5.51 -5.88
C PHE A 352 -6.28 5.64 -5.67
N SER A 353 -5.57 6.00 -6.75
CA SER A 353 -4.13 6.20 -6.70
C SER A 353 -3.72 7.46 -7.45
N ALA A 354 -2.63 8.04 -7.03
CA ALA A 354 -2.10 9.28 -7.57
C ALA A 354 -0.61 9.18 -7.85
N ARG A 355 -0.20 9.80 -8.93
CA ARG A 355 1.18 10.08 -9.26
C ARG A 355 1.32 11.56 -9.61
N ASP A 356 2.33 12.20 -9.07
CA ASP A 356 2.73 13.58 -9.40
C ASP A 356 4.24 13.60 -9.73
N ARG A 357 5.05 14.51 -9.18
CA ARG A 357 6.49 14.50 -9.43
C ARG A 357 7.15 13.27 -8.76
N ILE A 358 8.00 12.61 -9.55
CA ILE A 358 8.89 11.54 -9.05
C ILE A 358 10.29 11.86 -9.55
N ASP A 359 11.22 12.07 -8.61
CA ASP A 359 12.54 12.65 -8.85
C ASP A 359 12.40 13.96 -9.67
N GLU A 360 13.11 14.11 -10.79
CA GLU A 360 13.00 15.26 -11.70
C GLU A 360 11.79 15.20 -12.64
N THR A 361 11.03 14.10 -12.64
CA THR A 361 9.98 13.85 -13.64
C THR A 361 8.61 14.35 -13.16
N ILE A 362 8.14 15.45 -13.73
CA ILE A 362 6.82 16.02 -13.44
C ILE A 362 5.79 15.39 -14.38
N VAL A 363 5.03 14.41 -13.90
CA VAL A 363 3.90 13.80 -14.61
C VAL A 363 2.76 13.60 -13.63
N ARG A 364 1.59 14.10 -13.95
CA ARG A 364 0.39 13.96 -13.12
C ARG A 364 -0.55 12.90 -13.69
N GLN A 365 -0.82 11.86 -12.87
CA GLN A 365 -1.80 10.83 -13.17
C GLN A 365 -2.72 10.60 -11.97
N ARG A 366 -3.96 10.22 -12.24
CA ARG A 366 -4.92 9.72 -11.24
C ARG A 366 -5.55 8.44 -11.74
N SER A 367 -5.78 7.48 -10.86
CA SER A 367 -6.41 6.23 -11.25
C SER A 367 -7.54 5.81 -10.32
N VAL A 368 -8.46 5.03 -10.89
CA VAL A 368 -9.59 4.39 -10.21
C VAL A 368 -9.55 2.92 -10.52
N ARG A 369 -9.43 2.08 -9.51
CA ARG A 369 -9.34 0.63 -9.66
C ARG A 369 -10.50 -0.05 -8.94
N GLY A 370 -11.40 -0.67 -9.71
CA GLY A 370 -12.46 -1.55 -9.23
C GLY A 370 -12.04 -3.03 -9.31
N PRO A 371 -12.94 -3.99 -9.01
CA PRO A 371 -12.60 -5.42 -9.03
C PRO A 371 -12.20 -5.94 -10.42
N ARG A 372 -12.64 -5.27 -11.48
CA ARG A 372 -12.44 -5.72 -12.87
C ARG A 372 -11.86 -4.66 -13.77
N TYR A 373 -12.21 -3.40 -13.58
CA TYR A 373 -11.82 -2.33 -14.49
C TYR A 373 -10.84 -1.38 -13.81
N HIS A 374 -9.88 -0.91 -14.59
CA HIS A 374 -8.92 0.10 -14.18
C HIS A 374 -9.02 1.30 -15.13
N TYR A 375 -9.24 2.47 -14.57
CA TYR A 375 -9.28 3.75 -15.29
C TYR A 375 -8.12 4.63 -14.86
N VAL A 376 -7.41 5.20 -15.83
CA VAL A 376 -6.30 6.14 -15.60
C VAL A 376 -6.57 7.42 -16.37
N ARG A 377 -6.46 8.56 -15.70
CA ARG A 377 -6.49 9.90 -16.32
C ARG A 377 -5.11 10.53 -16.27
N ASN A 378 -4.62 10.95 -17.44
CA ASN A 378 -3.33 11.61 -17.61
C ASN A 378 -3.55 13.11 -17.77
N PHE A 379 -2.92 13.91 -16.91
CA PHE A 379 -3.04 15.37 -16.89
C PHE A 379 -1.83 16.06 -17.54
N THR A 380 -0.79 15.31 -17.88
CA THR A 380 0.44 15.82 -18.47
C THR A 380 0.52 15.37 -19.93
N PRO A 381 0.21 16.24 -20.91
CA PRO A 381 0.30 15.91 -22.33
C PRO A 381 1.72 15.51 -22.74
N GLY A 382 1.84 14.52 -23.61
CA GLY A 382 3.13 14.03 -24.11
C GLY A 382 3.92 13.13 -23.17
N ALA A 383 3.50 12.97 -21.91
CA ALA A 383 4.12 12.01 -21.00
C ALA A 383 3.85 10.57 -21.47
N GLY A 384 4.81 9.69 -21.21
CA GLY A 384 4.72 8.27 -21.59
C GLY A 384 5.94 7.50 -21.10
N PHE A 385 6.04 6.25 -21.53
CA PHE A 385 7.15 5.38 -21.15
C PHE A 385 8.54 6.00 -21.46
N LEU A 386 8.65 6.76 -22.54
CA LEU A 386 9.88 7.44 -22.95
C LEU A 386 10.24 8.66 -22.11
N THR A 387 9.33 9.17 -21.27
CA THR A 387 9.64 10.31 -20.39
C THR A 387 10.89 10.00 -19.56
N LEU A 388 11.85 10.94 -19.60
CA LEU A 388 13.13 10.77 -18.96
C LEU A 388 12.97 10.78 -17.43
N ASN A 389 13.67 9.87 -16.79
CA ASN A 389 13.83 9.79 -15.34
C ASN A 389 15.17 9.12 -15.06
N ARG A 390 16.08 9.83 -14.40
CA ARG A 390 17.47 9.37 -14.16
C ARG A 390 17.51 8.03 -13.43
N TYR A 391 16.64 7.85 -12.46
CA TYR A 391 16.52 6.58 -11.77
C TYR A 391 16.21 5.46 -12.76
N LYS A 392 15.16 5.62 -13.54
CA LYS A 392 14.73 4.63 -14.53
C LYS A 392 15.82 4.33 -15.59
N GLU A 393 16.51 5.35 -16.06
CA GLU A 393 17.58 5.18 -17.06
C GLU A 393 18.82 4.45 -16.50
N LYS A 394 19.10 4.61 -15.21
CA LYS A 394 20.24 3.95 -14.57
C LYS A 394 19.93 2.52 -14.13
N CYS A 395 18.71 2.26 -13.68
CA CYS A 395 18.33 1.01 -13.04
C CYS A 395 17.87 -0.05 -14.00
N PHE A 396 17.12 0.36 -15.02
CA PHE A 396 16.45 -0.57 -15.92
C PHE A 396 17.15 -0.56 -17.28
N LEU A 397 17.95 -1.59 -17.57
CA LEU A 397 18.56 -1.77 -18.88
C LEU A 397 17.54 -1.92 -20.01
N VAL A 398 16.32 -2.32 -19.65
CA VAL A 398 15.17 -2.39 -20.56
C VAL A 398 14.83 -1.02 -21.14
N LYS A 399 14.96 0.10 -20.39
CA LYS A 399 14.61 1.43 -20.89
C LYS A 399 15.47 1.90 -22.06
N PRO A 400 16.81 1.96 -21.96
CA PRO A 400 17.65 2.31 -23.11
C PRO A 400 17.52 1.31 -24.26
N LEU A 401 17.39 0.01 -23.98
CA LEU A 401 17.11 -0.99 -25.03
C LEU A 401 15.82 -0.67 -25.80
N MET A 402 14.73 -0.42 -25.11
CA MET A 402 13.45 -0.09 -25.74
C MET A 402 13.53 1.16 -26.61
N ARG A 403 14.27 2.17 -26.16
CA ARG A 403 14.52 3.40 -26.92
C ARG A 403 15.32 3.11 -28.20
N GLU A 404 16.37 2.31 -28.12
CA GLU A 404 17.17 1.89 -29.27
C GLU A 404 16.32 1.13 -30.30
N LEU A 405 15.59 0.10 -29.86
CA LEU A 405 14.71 -0.70 -30.71
C LEU A 405 13.57 0.11 -31.34
N HIS A 406 13.07 1.11 -30.61
CA HIS A 406 12.08 2.03 -31.15
C HIS A 406 12.66 2.91 -32.27
N THR A 407 13.82 3.50 -32.03
CA THR A 407 14.51 4.38 -33.00
C THR A 407 14.89 3.64 -34.29
N THR A 408 15.27 2.38 -34.18
CA THR A 408 15.62 1.50 -35.29
C THR A 408 14.44 0.79 -35.93
N GLY A 409 13.18 1.04 -35.44
CA GLY A 409 11.97 0.48 -36.01
C GLY A 409 11.77 -1.03 -35.75
N GLN A 410 12.45 -1.61 -34.79
CA GLN A 410 12.45 -3.04 -34.49
C GLN A 410 11.33 -3.47 -33.54
N LEU A 411 10.63 -2.53 -32.88
CA LEU A 411 9.52 -2.85 -31.99
C LEU A 411 8.23 -3.13 -32.76
N THR A 412 7.48 -4.12 -32.30
CA THR A 412 6.17 -4.51 -32.86
C THR A 412 5.14 -4.71 -31.75
N GLY A 413 3.84 -4.73 -32.11
CA GLY A 413 2.74 -5.01 -31.17
C GLY A 413 2.76 -4.12 -29.94
N ALA A 414 2.44 -4.69 -28.78
CA ALA A 414 2.32 -3.97 -27.51
C ALA A 414 3.61 -3.22 -27.10
N ALA A 415 4.78 -3.76 -27.46
CA ALA A 415 6.06 -3.09 -27.19
C ALA A 415 6.21 -1.78 -27.99
N LYS A 416 5.73 -1.75 -29.24
CA LYS A 416 5.68 -0.54 -30.06
C LYS A 416 4.65 0.46 -29.53
N ASP A 417 3.48 -0.03 -29.11
CA ASP A 417 2.40 0.82 -28.58
C ASP A 417 2.79 1.49 -27.27
N LEU A 418 3.55 0.78 -26.40
CA LEU A 418 4.08 1.35 -25.16
C LEU A 418 4.98 2.58 -25.38
N MET A 419 5.61 2.70 -26.54
CA MET A 419 6.51 3.83 -26.84
C MET A 419 5.75 5.12 -27.21
N GLN A 420 4.44 5.05 -27.38
CA GLN A 420 3.62 6.24 -27.67
C GLN A 420 3.35 7.05 -26.40
N PRO A 421 3.14 8.35 -26.52
CA PRO A 421 2.61 9.15 -25.41
C PRO A 421 1.31 8.56 -24.88
N PHE A 422 1.12 8.62 -23.59
CA PHE A 422 -0.12 8.15 -22.97
C PHE A 422 -1.31 9.03 -23.44
N PRO A 423 -2.42 8.42 -23.82
CA PRO A 423 -3.63 9.18 -24.10
C PRO A 423 -4.16 9.83 -22.82
N THR A 424 -5.00 10.85 -22.95
CA THR A 424 -5.61 11.55 -21.82
C THR A 424 -6.35 10.61 -20.88
N GLU A 425 -6.97 9.57 -21.44
CA GLU A 425 -7.73 8.58 -20.67
C GLU A 425 -7.41 7.16 -21.13
N GLN A 426 -7.36 6.28 -20.15
CA GLN A 426 -7.16 4.85 -20.38
C GLN A 426 -8.17 4.07 -19.54
N LEU A 427 -8.76 3.02 -20.13
CA LEU A 427 -9.65 2.09 -19.46
C LEU A 427 -9.25 0.67 -19.82
N TYR A 428 -9.06 -0.19 -18.84
CA TYR A 428 -8.66 -1.58 -19.04
C TYR A 428 -9.65 -2.53 -18.36
N ASP A 429 -9.95 -3.68 -19.01
CA ASP A 429 -10.66 -4.82 -18.43
C ASP A 429 -9.62 -5.82 -17.91
N THR A 430 -9.13 -5.63 -16.72
CA THR A 430 -7.98 -6.35 -16.17
C THR A 430 -8.18 -7.85 -15.97
N LEU A 431 -9.43 -8.34 -16.01
CA LEU A 431 -9.71 -9.79 -16.04
C LEU A 431 -9.45 -10.42 -17.41
N ARG A 432 -9.52 -9.64 -18.51
CA ARG A 432 -9.29 -10.09 -19.87
C ARG A 432 -7.95 -9.62 -20.43
N ASP A 433 -7.44 -8.56 -19.89
CA ASP A 433 -6.20 -7.89 -20.25
C ASP A 433 -5.41 -7.56 -18.97
N PRO A 434 -4.83 -8.57 -18.32
CA PRO A 434 -4.11 -8.39 -17.05
C PRO A 434 -2.81 -7.58 -17.21
N PHE A 435 -2.37 -7.36 -18.43
CA PHE A 435 -1.20 -6.53 -18.74
C PHE A 435 -1.54 -5.11 -19.19
N GLU A 436 -2.84 -4.77 -19.23
CA GLU A 436 -3.31 -3.40 -19.58
C GLU A 436 -2.72 -2.87 -20.89
N ILE A 437 -2.86 -3.68 -21.94
CA ILE A 437 -2.36 -3.39 -23.30
C ILE A 437 -3.45 -2.73 -24.14
N HIS A 438 -4.70 -3.17 -23.97
CA HIS A 438 -5.81 -2.77 -24.81
C HIS A 438 -6.66 -1.68 -24.17
N ASN A 439 -6.35 -0.41 -24.48
CA ASN A 439 -7.14 0.72 -24.01
C ASN A 439 -8.56 0.69 -24.60
N LEU A 440 -9.57 0.67 -23.72
CA LEU A 440 -10.99 0.65 -24.06
C LEU A 440 -11.65 2.05 -23.98
N ALA A 441 -10.90 3.11 -23.66
CA ALA A 441 -11.48 4.46 -23.50
C ALA A 441 -12.19 4.95 -24.78
N ASP A 442 -11.62 4.66 -25.94
CA ASP A 442 -12.19 5.02 -27.25
C ASP A 442 -13.13 3.97 -27.84
N SER A 443 -13.47 2.93 -27.06
CA SER A 443 -14.36 1.87 -27.52
C SER A 443 -15.77 2.39 -27.78
N ARG A 444 -16.32 2.12 -28.98
CA ARG A 444 -17.71 2.46 -29.33
C ARG A 444 -18.74 1.52 -28.71
N ARG A 445 -18.32 0.48 -27.97
CA ARG A 445 -19.22 -0.48 -27.31
C ARG A 445 -19.86 0.17 -26.09
N SER A 446 -21.17 -0.03 -25.90
CA SER A 446 -21.94 0.60 -24.83
C SER A 446 -21.46 0.24 -23.40
N LYS A 447 -20.98 -1.00 -23.19
CA LYS A 447 -20.53 -1.43 -21.87
C LYS A 447 -19.25 -0.73 -21.42
N PRO A 448 -18.14 -0.71 -22.19
CA PRO A 448 -16.96 0.08 -21.83
C PRO A 448 -17.27 1.57 -21.62
N GLN A 449 -18.13 2.17 -22.43
CA GLN A 449 -18.48 3.58 -22.29
C GLN A 449 -19.21 3.88 -20.97
N ARG A 450 -20.17 3.05 -20.55
CA ARG A 450 -20.83 3.22 -19.24
C ARG A 450 -19.86 3.05 -18.07
N VAL A 451 -18.91 2.10 -18.17
CA VAL A 451 -17.89 1.92 -17.15
C VAL A 451 -16.97 3.14 -17.08
N LEU A 452 -16.52 3.63 -18.23
CA LEU A 452 -15.68 4.82 -18.33
C LEU A 452 -16.34 6.04 -17.67
N GLU A 453 -17.60 6.31 -17.99
CA GLU A 453 -18.37 7.41 -17.40
C GLU A 453 -18.51 7.26 -15.87
N SER A 454 -18.84 6.06 -15.39
CA SER A 454 -18.93 5.79 -13.96
C SER A 454 -17.61 6.02 -13.23
N MET A 455 -16.48 5.58 -13.81
CA MET A 455 -15.17 5.73 -13.19
C MET A 455 -14.63 7.16 -13.31
N ARG A 456 -14.97 7.91 -14.38
CA ARG A 456 -14.72 9.36 -14.46
C ARG A 456 -15.42 10.11 -13.31
N THR A 457 -16.72 9.86 -13.13
CA THR A 457 -17.51 10.46 -12.06
C THR A 457 -16.95 10.12 -10.68
N ALA A 458 -16.55 8.86 -10.49
CA ALA A 458 -15.94 8.42 -9.23
C ALA A 458 -14.60 9.15 -8.96
N LEU A 459 -13.77 9.33 -9.99
CA LEU A 459 -12.51 10.06 -9.87
C LEU A 459 -12.74 11.53 -9.54
N ASP A 460 -13.63 12.21 -10.26
CA ASP A 460 -13.93 13.63 -10.06
C ASP A 460 -14.50 13.85 -8.64
N THR A 461 -15.38 12.97 -8.20
CA THR A 461 -15.93 13.00 -6.84
C THR A 461 -14.82 12.81 -5.79
N TRP A 462 -13.93 11.83 -5.99
CA TRP A 462 -12.82 11.58 -5.06
C TRP A 462 -11.85 12.77 -4.99
N MET A 463 -11.47 13.36 -6.12
CA MET A 463 -10.58 14.54 -6.16
C MET A 463 -11.17 15.72 -5.38
N VAL A 464 -12.49 15.98 -5.53
CA VAL A 464 -13.18 17.04 -4.77
C VAL A 464 -13.28 16.70 -3.28
N GLN A 465 -13.71 15.50 -2.94
CA GLN A 465 -13.92 15.09 -1.55
C GLN A 465 -12.63 15.00 -0.73
N THR A 466 -11.51 14.67 -1.38
CA THR A 466 -10.21 14.59 -0.72
C THR A 466 -9.41 15.87 -0.80
N GLY A 467 -9.88 16.89 -1.53
CA GLY A 467 -9.14 18.14 -1.71
C GLY A 467 -7.79 17.89 -2.40
N ASP A 468 -7.78 17.15 -3.52
CA ASP A 468 -6.57 16.77 -4.25
C ASP A 468 -5.70 17.99 -4.58
N LEU A 469 -4.54 18.13 -3.91
CA LEU A 469 -3.59 19.22 -4.06
C LEU A 469 -2.67 19.08 -5.28
N GLY A 470 -2.69 17.97 -5.99
CA GLY A 470 -1.77 17.71 -7.11
C GLY A 470 -1.92 18.64 -8.31
N HIS A 471 -2.86 19.59 -8.29
CA HIS A 471 -2.95 20.67 -9.28
C HIS A 471 -2.07 21.89 -8.91
N ILE A 472 -1.54 21.93 -7.69
CA ILE A 472 -0.66 22.97 -7.20
C ILE A 472 0.79 22.54 -7.50
N PRO A 473 1.55 23.28 -8.32
CA PRO A 473 2.94 22.94 -8.58
C PRO A 473 3.81 23.15 -7.35
N GLU A 474 4.80 22.28 -7.16
CA GLU A 474 5.82 22.52 -6.12
C GLU A 474 6.66 23.77 -6.44
N PRO A 475 7.15 24.49 -5.43
CA PRO A 475 8.14 25.54 -5.61
C PRO A 475 9.43 25.00 -6.28
N ASP A 476 10.01 25.81 -7.16
CA ASP A 476 11.22 25.42 -7.91
C ASP A 476 12.39 25.06 -6.98
N GLU A 477 12.47 25.64 -5.79
CA GLU A 477 13.50 25.37 -4.80
C GLU A 477 13.48 23.92 -4.31
N ILE A 478 12.27 23.33 -4.24
CA ILE A 478 12.10 21.93 -3.83
C ILE A 478 12.46 20.96 -4.96
N VAL A 479 12.22 21.35 -6.20
CA VAL A 479 12.46 20.51 -7.38
C VAL A 479 13.94 20.48 -7.79
N ARG A 480 14.66 21.61 -7.64
CA ARG A 480 16.06 21.79 -8.07
C ARG A 480 17.07 20.73 -7.60
N PRO A 481 17.02 20.20 -6.36
CA PRO A 481 17.98 19.17 -5.95
C PRO A 481 17.88 17.87 -6.75
N PHE A 482 16.79 17.64 -7.47
CA PHE A 482 16.54 16.45 -8.27
C PHE A 482 16.86 16.65 -9.76
N THR A 483 17.05 17.89 -10.22
CA THR A 483 17.41 18.22 -11.61
C THR A 483 18.92 18.34 -11.80
#